data_bd510c64ac9ed5506fdc5a6562801886
#
_entry.id   bd510c64ac9ed5506fdc5a6562801886
#
_cell.length_a   1.000
_cell.length_b   1.000
_cell.length_c   1.000
_cell.angle_alpha   90.00
_cell.angle_beta   90.00
_cell.angle_gamma   90.00
#
_symmetry.space_group_name_H-M   'P 1'
#
loop_
_entity.id
_entity.type
_entity.pdbx_description
1 polymer ?
#
loop_
_entity_poly.entity_id
_entity_poly.type
_entity_poly.pdbx_seq_one_letter_code
_entity_poly.pdbx_strand_id
1 'polypeptide(L)'
;MNIRKATLSDVTAIAAIIVPIIREGTTYTLDPDMSEPDALAYWMGQDKETFVAEQDGRVLGTYYIRPNQAGGGRHVCNCGYMTAAAATGRGIARHMCEHSVEYARSRGYRAMQFNFVVSTNERAVRLWQSLGFEIVGRLPAAFRHPTHGYVDAFVMYQLL
;
A
#
# COMPACT_ATOMS: atom_id res chain seq x y z
N MET A 1 -8.66 -5.11 -16.52
CA MET A 1 -7.50 -5.18 -15.58
C MET A 1 -7.56 -6.50 -14.85
N ASN A 2 -6.45 -7.18 -14.74
CA ASN A 2 -6.31 -8.45 -14.01
C ASN A 2 -5.45 -8.21 -12.76
N ILE A 3 -5.91 -8.67 -11.60
CA ILE A 3 -5.12 -8.64 -10.36
C ILE A 3 -4.82 -10.07 -9.97
N ARG A 4 -3.55 -10.39 -9.82
CA ARG A 4 -3.07 -11.75 -9.54
C ARG A 4 -1.91 -11.73 -8.54
N LYS A 5 -1.63 -12.87 -7.93
CA LYS A 5 -0.43 -13.02 -7.09
C LYS A 5 0.82 -12.74 -7.92
N ALA A 6 1.75 -12.03 -7.30
CA ALA A 6 3.07 -11.79 -7.87
C ALA A 6 3.88 -13.10 -7.92
N THR A 7 4.71 -13.20 -8.93
CA THR A 7 5.67 -14.29 -9.12
C THR A 7 7.08 -13.74 -9.25
N LEU A 8 8.08 -14.58 -9.28
CA LEU A 8 9.47 -14.15 -9.48
C LEU A 8 9.69 -13.43 -10.82
N SER A 9 8.85 -13.69 -11.82
CA SER A 9 8.92 -12.99 -13.11
C SER A 9 8.46 -11.53 -13.03
N ASP A 10 7.77 -11.13 -11.97
CA ASP A 10 7.28 -9.77 -11.78
C ASP A 10 8.29 -8.86 -11.05
N VAL A 11 9.38 -9.40 -10.53
CA VAL A 11 10.35 -8.69 -9.69
C VAL A 11 10.83 -7.39 -10.35
N THR A 12 11.22 -7.45 -11.61
CA THR A 12 11.69 -6.27 -12.36
C THR A 12 10.59 -5.20 -12.49
N ALA A 13 9.37 -5.61 -12.79
CA ALA A 13 8.24 -4.69 -12.92
C ALA A 13 7.85 -4.08 -11.58
N ILE A 14 7.86 -4.88 -10.50
CA ILE A 14 7.60 -4.39 -9.15
C ILE A 14 8.69 -3.39 -8.74
N ALA A 15 9.97 -3.69 -8.94
CA ALA A 15 11.06 -2.77 -8.64
C ALA A 15 10.89 -1.43 -9.36
N ALA A 16 10.53 -1.47 -10.64
CA ALA A 16 10.30 -0.26 -11.45
C ALA A 16 9.16 0.62 -10.91
N ILE A 17 8.22 0.05 -10.15
CA ILE A 17 7.13 0.79 -9.50
C ILE A 17 7.54 1.29 -8.13
N ILE A 18 8.09 0.41 -7.27
CA ILE A 18 8.28 0.73 -5.85
C ILE A 18 9.50 1.62 -5.61
N VAL A 19 10.60 1.40 -6.34
CA VAL A 19 11.85 2.13 -6.11
C VAL A 19 11.68 3.64 -6.30
N PRO A 20 11.10 4.15 -7.40
CA PRO A 20 10.88 5.59 -7.56
C PRO A 20 10.02 6.20 -6.44
N ILE A 21 8.97 5.51 -6.00
CA ILE A 21 8.08 5.98 -4.94
C ILE A 21 8.81 6.04 -3.59
N ILE A 22 9.64 5.04 -3.29
CA ILE A 22 10.47 5.03 -2.08
C ILE A 22 11.50 6.18 -2.13
N ARG A 23 12.16 6.40 -3.28
CA ARG A 23 13.13 7.48 -3.47
C ARG A 23 12.53 8.86 -3.29
N GLU A 24 11.29 9.06 -3.71
CA GLU A 24 10.57 10.32 -3.54
C GLU A 24 10.39 10.70 -2.07
N GLY A 25 10.17 9.73 -1.19
CA GLY A 25 10.10 9.93 0.25
C GLY A 25 8.93 10.76 0.73
N THR A 26 7.80 10.78 0.00
CA THR A 26 6.64 11.63 0.31
C THR A 26 5.44 10.87 0.88
N THR A 27 5.40 9.54 0.76
CA THR A 27 4.21 8.75 1.08
C THR A 27 4.46 7.49 1.92
N TYR A 28 5.68 6.96 1.96
CA TYR A 28 6.04 5.75 2.69
C TYR A 28 7.10 6.00 3.74
N THR A 29 7.00 5.29 4.86
CA THR A 29 7.97 5.33 5.97
C THR A 29 9.14 4.36 5.75
N LEU A 30 9.60 4.26 4.53
CA LEU A 30 10.79 3.51 4.15
C LEU A 30 11.95 4.47 3.91
N ASP A 31 13.17 4.02 4.20
CA ASP A 31 14.37 4.82 3.95
C ASP A 31 14.47 5.11 2.44
N PRO A 32 14.45 6.39 2.02
CA PRO A 32 14.57 6.75 0.60
C PRO A 32 15.87 6.24 -0.06
N ASP A 33 16.90 6.00 0.73
CA ASP A 33 18.21 5.55 0.26
C ASP A 33 18.39 4.03 0.30
N MET A 34 17.35 3.28 0.72
CA MET A 34 17.44 1.81 0.76
C MET A 34 17.75 1.23 -0.61
N SER A 35 18.48 0.13 -0.64
CA SER A 35 18.83 -0.55 -1.89
C SER A 35 17.60 -1.16 -2.57
N GLU A 36 17.67 -1.34 -3.90
CA GLU A 36 16.61 -2.05 -4.63
C GLU A 36 16.38 -3.48 -4.10
N PRO A 37 17.42 -4.30 -3.82
CA PRO A 37 17.22 -5.59 -3.18
C PRO A 37 16.48 -5.50 -1.84
N ASP A 38 16.79 -4.52 -1.00
CA ASP A 38 16.12 -4.33 0.29
C ASP A 38 14.67 -3.88 0.11
N ALA A 39 14.39 -3.01 -0.87
CA ALA A 39 13.04 -2.59 -1.22
C ALA A 39 12.19 -3.79 -1.67
N LEU A 40 12.73 -4.65 -2.53
CA LEU A 40 12.06 -5.87 -2.99
C LEU A 40 11.89 -6.88 -1.84
N ALA A 41 12.90 -7.05 -0.99
CA ALA A 41 12.81 -7.93 0.18
C ALA A 41 11.73 -7.47 1.15
N TYR A 42 11.56 -6.16 1.33
CA TYR A 42 10.46 -5.61 2.11
C TYR A 42 9.10 -5.87 1.45
N TRP A 43 8.96 -5.50 0.17
CA TRP A 43 7.68 -5.52 -0.54
C TRP A 43 7.16 -6.93 -0.81
N MET A 44 8.06 -7.85 -1.13
CA MET A 44 7.78 -9.26 -1.44
C MET A 44 8.17 -10.22 -0.32
N GLY A 45 8.33 -9.73 0.90
CA GLY A 45 8.72 -10.55 2.04
C GLY A 45 7.77 -11.71 2.32
N GLN A 46 8.28 -12.78 2.94
CA GLN A 46 7.50 -13.99 3.28
C GLN A 46 6.38 -13.74 4.30
N ASP A 47 6.44 -12.63 5.03
CA ASP A 47 5.40 -12.17 5.95
C ASP A 47 4.19 -11.56 5.23
N LYS A 48 4.26 -11.44 3.90
CA LYS A 48 3.28 -10.78 3.04
C LYS A 48 2.84 -11.68 1.90
N GLU A 49 1.62 -11.44 1.43
CA GLU A 49 1.17 -11.92 0.12
C GLU A 49 1.14 -10.72 -0.83
N THR A 50 1.93 -10.79 -1.89
CA THR A 50 2.10 -9.68 -2.84
C THR A 50 1.34 -9.95 -4.13
N PHE A 51 0.70 -8.91 -4.65
CA PHE A 51 -0.12 -8.93 -5.86
C PHE A 51 0.34 -7.87 -6.85
N VAL A 52 0.04 -8.12 -8.12
CA VAL A 52 0.23 -7.17 -9.21
C VAL A 52 -1.08 -6.90 -9.92
N ALA A 53 -1.28 -5.65 -10.33
CA ALA A 53 -2.35 -5.22 -11.21
C ALA A 53 -1.80 -5.10 -12.63
N GLU A 54 -2.30 -5.95 -13.53
CA GLU A 54 -1.82 -6.07 -14.90
C GLU A 54 -2.91 -5.67 -15.90
N GLN A 55 -2.51 -4.94 -16.91
CA GLN A 55 -3.36 -4.62 -18.06
C GLN A 55 -2.52 -4.64 -19.34
N ASP A 56 -3.03 -5.32 -20.37
CA ASP A 56 -2.37 -5.44 -21.69
C ASP A 56 -0.91 -5.92 -21.59
N GLY A 57 -0.68 -6.92 -20.70
CA GLY A 57 0.64 -7.51 -20.46
C GLY A 57 1.61 -6.62 -19.67
N ARG A 58 1.15 -5.49 -19.11
CA ARG A 58 1.98 -4.57 -18.33
C ARG A 58 1.51 -4.51 -16.88
N VAL A 59 2.44 -4.62 -15.96
CA VAL A 59 2.19 -4.38 -14.52
C VAL A 59 2.11 -2.88 -14.29
N LEU A 60 0.96 -2.41 -13.81
CA LEU A 60 0.66 -1.00 -13.58
C LEU A 60 0.58 -0.63 -12.10
N GLY A 61 0.50 -1.61 -11.23
CA GLY A 61 0.46 -1.42 -9.79
C GLY A 61 0.79 -2.70 -9.05
N THR A 62 1.08 -2.55 -7.77
CA THR A 62 1.35 -3.66 -6.88
C THR A 62 0.83 -3.34 -5.49
N TYR A 63 0.40 -4.36 -4.76
CA TYR A 63 0.05 -4.24 -3.35
C TYR A 63 0.46 -5.50 -2.59
N TYR A 64 0.61 -5.35 -1.28
CA TYR A 64 0.75 -6.48 -0.39
C TYR A 64 -0.35 -6.50 0.67
N ILE A 65 -0.63 -7.67 1.21
CA ILE A 65 -1.49 -7.90 2.38
C ILE A 65 -0.76 -8.77 3.39
N ARG A 66 -0.91 -8.44 4.67
CA ARG A 66 -0.36 -9.20 5.79
C ARG A 66 -1.23 -9.04 7.03
N PRO A 67 -1.14 -9.92 8.04
CA PRO A 67 -1.66 -9.62 9.37
C PRO A 67 -0.99 -8.35 9.89
N ASN A 68 -1.78 -7.42 10.45
CA ASN A 68 -1.23 -6.19 11.01
C ASN A 68 -0.48 -6.44 12.31
N GLN A 69 -1.02 -7.34 13.16
CA GLN A 69 -0.46 -7.74 14.44
C GLN A 69 -0.49 -9.26 14.57
N ALA A 70 0.23 -9.79 15.54
CA ALA A 70 0.21 -11.19 15.89
C ALA A 70 -0.87 -11.50 16.97
N GLY A 71 -0.99 -12.76 17.35
CA GLY A 71 -1.83 -13.20 18.45
C GLY A 71 -3.27 -12.72 18.32
N GLY A 72 -3.77 -12.06 19.35
CA GLY A 72 -5.15 -11.55 19.40
C GLY A 72 -5.48 -10.45 18.39
N GLY A 73 -4.49 -9.88 17.73
CA GLY A 73 -4.67 -8.86 16.68
C GLY A 73 -4.61 -9.40 15.24
N ARG A 74 -4.37 -10.69 15.04
CA ARG A 74 -4.09 -11.27 13.72
C ARG A 74 -5.27 -11.28 12.74
N HIS A 75 -6.47 -11.02 13.21
CA HIS A 75 -7.68 -10.93 12.39
C HIS A 75 -7.83 -9.58 11.68
N VAL A 76 -6.95 -8.63 11.95
CA VAL A 76 -6.85 -7.34 11.24
C VAL A 76 -5.68 -7.41 10.26
N CYS A 77 -5.93 -7.11 8.99
CA CYS A 77 -4.86 -7.04 8.00
C CYS A 77 -4.39 -5.61 7.74
N ASN A 78 -3.21 -5.51 7.18
CA ASN A 78 -2.62 -4.27 6.66
C ASN A 78 -2.24 -4.48 5.19
N CYS A 79 -2.43 -3.46 4.39
CA CYS A 79 -2.03 -3.42 2.98
C CYS A 79 -1.20 -2.17 2.68
N GLY A 80 -0.33 -2.28 1.70
CA GLY A 80 0.33 -1.15 1.07
C GLY A 80 0.14 -1.22 -0.44
N TYR A 81 -0.08 -0.08 -1.10
CA TYR A 81 -0.35 0.00 -2.54
C TYR A 81 0.58 0.98 -3.21
N MET A 82 1.13 0.59 -4.35
CA MET A 82 1.92 1.48 -5.20
C MET A 82 1.47 1.35 -6.66
N THR A 83 1.35 2.47 -7.33
CA THR A 83 0.93 2.55 -8.73
C THR A 83 2.06 3.14 -9.57
N ALA A 84 2.31 2.58 -10.73
CA ALA A 84 3.28 3.12 -11.68
C ALA A 84 2.94 4.59 -12.02
N ALA A 85 3.94 5.46 -12.08
CA ALA A 85 3.73 6.90 -12.32
C ALA A 85 2.92 7.14 -13.61
N ALA A 86 3.22 6.42 -14.68
CA ALA A 86 2.51 6.51 -15.96
C ALA A 86 1.04 6.03 -15.91
N ALA A 87 0.65 5.34 -14.85
CA ALA A 87 -0.71 4.82 -14.66
C ALA A 87 -1.50 5.58 -13.59
N THR A 88 -0.91 6.62 -13.02
CA THR A 88 -1.57 7.48 -12.03
C THR A 88 -2.82 8.13 -12.62
N GLY A 89 -3.93 8.11 -11.86
CA GLY A 89 -5.21 8.69 -12.32
C GLY A 89 -6.10 7.72 -13.10
N ARG A 90 -5.63 6.51 -13.39
CA ARG A 90 -6.38 5.50 -14.17
C ARG A 90 -7.21 4.54 -13.31
N GLY A 91 -7.38 4.83 -12.02
CA GLY A 91 -8.18 4.00 -11.12
C GLY A 91 -7.47 2.73 -10.61
N ILE A 92 -6.18 2.55 -10.90
CA ILE A 92 -5.42 1.34 -10.51
C ILE A 92 -5.47 1.10 -9.00
N ALA A 93 -5.22 2.14 -8.20
CA ALA A 93 -5.24 2.04 -6.74
C ALA A 93 -6.62 1.63 -6.20
N ARG A 94 -7.70 2.14 -6.81
CA ARG A 94 -9.08 1.75 -6.47
C ARG A 94 -9.30 0.26 -6.70
N HIS A 95 -8.98 -0.24 -7.89
CA HIS A 95 -9.15 -1.66 -8.23
C HIS A 95 -8.32 -2.58 -7.33
N MET A 96 -7.08 -2.19 -7.01
CA MET A 96 -6.25 -2.94 -6.08
C MET A 96 -6.85 -2.98 -4.68
N CYS A 97 -7.37 -1.86 -4.18
CA CYS A 97 -7.99 -1.81 -2.86
C CYS A 97 -9.28 -2.63 -2.80
N GLU A 98 -10.15 -2.51 -3.78
CA GLU A 98 -11.39 -3.31 -3.89
C GLU A 98 -11.05 -4.82 -3.90
N HIS A 99 -10.09 -5.24 -4.72
CA HIS A 99 -9.62 -6.63 -4.75
C HIS A 99 -9.07 -7.07 -3.40
N SER A 100 -8.26 -6.24 -2.75
CA SER A 100 -7.65 -6.58 -1.46
C SER A 100 -8.68 -6.74 -0.35
N VAL A 101 -9.74 -5.93 -0.35
CA VAL A 101 -10.87 -6.05 0.59
C VAL A 101 -11.59 -7.38 0.41
N GLU A 102 -11.91 -7.76 -0.84
CA GLU A 102 -12.55 -9.05 -1.11
C GLU A 102 -11.62 -10.23 -0.78
N TYR A 103 -10.35 -10.12 -1.14
CA TYR A 103 -9.35 -11.13 -0.80
C TYR A 103 -9.22 -11.28 0.73
N ALA A 104 -9.14 -10.18 1.46
CA ALA A 104 -9.08 -10.18 2.92
C ALA A 104 -10.29 -10.89 3.55
N ARG A 105 -11.50 -10.61 3.06
CA ARG A 105 -12.71 -11.32 3.48
C ARG A 105 -12.62 -12.82 3.23
N SER A 106 -12.17 -13.23 2.05
CA SER A 106 -12.01 -14.64 1.68
C SER A 106 -10.99 -15.37 2.55
N ARG A 107 -10.02 -14.63 3.12
CA ARG A 107 -9.00 -15.14 4.04
C ARG A 107 -9.42 -15.12 5.50
N GLY A 108 -10.63 -14.63 5.80
CA GLY A 108 -11.17 -14.60 7.15
C GLY A 108 -10.74 -13.38 7.98
N TYR A 109 -10.13 -12.37 7.37
CA TYR A 109 -9.87 -11.10 8.07
C TYR A 109 -11.18 -10.40 8.39
N ARG A 110 -11.25 -9.73 9.54
CA ARG A 110 -12.43 -9.03 10.05
C ARG A 110 -12.34 -7.51 9.90
N ALA A 111 -11.14 -7.01 9.69
CA ALA A 111 -10.89 -5.59 9.49
C ALA A 111 -9.60 -5.39 8.69
N MET A 112 -9.48 -4.22 8.07
CA MET A 112 -8.27 -3.75 7.40
C MET A 112 -7.86 -2.40 7.99
N GLN A 113 -6.58 -2.27 8.33
CA GLN A 113 -6.01 -1.06 8.92
C GLN A 113 -4.84 -0.55 8.08
N PHE A 114 -4.87 0.73 7.76
CA PHE A 114 -3.71 1.46 7.25
C PHE A 114 -3.05 2.18 8.42
N ASN A 115 -1.82 1.82 8.72
CA ASN A 115 -1.13 2.27 9.92
C ASN A 115 -0.63 3.71 9.82
N PHE A 116 -0.38 4.18 8.60
CA PHE A 116 0.34 5.43 8.41
C PHE A 116 0.03 6.02 7.03
N VAL A 117 -1.00 6.83 6.94
CA VAL A 117 -1.35 7.56 5.72
C VAL A 117 -0.93 9.00 5.89
N VAL A 118 0.11 9.43 5.16
CA VAL A 118 0.65 10.78 5.27
C VAL A 118 -0.41 11.81 4.88
N SER A 119 -0.67 12.79 5.72
CA SER A 119 -1.77 13.75 5.56
C SER A 119 -1.68 14.59 4.28
N THR A 120 -0.48 14.84 3.78
CA THR A 120 -0.25 15.55 2.52
C THR A 120 -0.61 14.72 1.29
N ASN A 121 -0.75 13.41 1.43
CA ASN A 121 -1.26 12.54 0.38
C ASN A 121 -2.80 12.57 0.36
N GLU A 122 -3.37 13.76 0.17
CA GLU A 122 -4.81 14.00 0.21
C GLU A 122 -5.60 13.16 -0.79
N ARG A 123 -5.00 12.87 -1.93
CA ARG A 123 -5.61 12.02 -2.95
C ARG A 123 -5.84 10.61 -2.43
N ALA A 124 -4.85 10.02 -1.76
CA ALA A 124 -4.98 8.70 -1.14
C ALA A 124 -6.02 8.74 -0.01
N VAL A 125 -5.98 9.74 0.86
CA VAL A 125 -6.95 9.89 1.95
C VAL A 125 -8.39 9.91 1.40
N ARG A 126 -8.66 10.75 0.40
CA ARG A 126 -9.99 10.82 -0.24
C ARG A 126 -10.39 9.50 -0.89
N LEU A 127 -9.45 8.82 -1.54
CA LEU A 127 -9.71 7.52 -2.16
C LEU A 127 -10.10 6.49 -1.12
N TRP A 128 -9.33 6.35 -0.04
CA TRP A 128 -9.63 5.40 1.01
C TRP A 128 -10.96 5.69 1.70
N GLN A 129 -11.26 6.95 1.98
CA GLN A 129 -12.57 7.35 2.51
C GLN A 129 -13.71 6.98 1.56
N SER A 130 -13.54 7.18 0.25
CA SER A 130 -14.56 6.79 -0.75
C SER A 130 -14.76 5.28 -0.85
N LEU A 131 -13.82 4.48 -0.34
CA LEU A 131 -13.88 3.01 -0.29
C LEU A 131 -14.30 2.49 1.09
N GLY A 132 -14.73 3.37 1.99
CA GLY A 132 -15.30 3.01 3.28
C GLY A 132 -14.33 2.98 4.45
N PHE A 133 -13.08 3.44 4.27
CA PHE A 133 -12.16 3.59 5.39
C PHE A 133 -12.42 4.88 6.16
N GLU A 134 -12.40 4.78 7.47
CA GLU A 134 -12.54 5.92 8.39
C GLU A 134 -11.18 6.30 8.97
N ILE A 135 -10.95 7.59 9.18
CA ILE A 135 -9.81 8.06 9.97
C ILE A 135 -10.14 7.81 11.45
N VAL A 136 -9.46 6.86 12.06
CA VAL A 136 -9.68 6.49 13.48
C VAL A 136 -8.65 7.09 14.41
N GLY A 137 -7.58 7.65 13.87
CA GLY A 137 -6.55 8.30 14.66
C GLY A 137 -5.69 9.25 13.80
N ARG A 138 -5.14 10.27 14.46
CA ARG A 138 -4.19 11.20 13.88
C ARG A 138 -2.90 11.16 14.70
N LEU A 139 -1.77 11.03 14.04
CA LEU A 139 -0.44 11.05 14.61
C LEU A 139 0.17 12.43 14.31
N PRO A 140 0.21 13.35 15.31
CA PRO A 140 0.67 14.71 15.07
C PRO A 140 2.15 14.75 14.70
N ALA A 141 2.49 15.48 13.63
CA ALA A 141 3.87 15.73 13.19
C ALA A 141 4.73 14.44 13.06
N ALA A 142 4.12 13.33 12.68
CA ALA A 142 4.74 12.01 12.71
C ALA A 142 5.58 11.71 11.45
N PHE A 143 5.48 12.50 10.41
CA PHE A 143 6.20 12.29 9.15
C PHE A 143 6.98 13.54 8.75
N ARG A 144 8.27 13.38 8.50
CA ARG A 144 9.11 14.45 7.97
C ARG A 144 9.01 14.46 6.44
N HIS A 145 8.18 15.36 5.92
CA HIS A 145 8.03 15.55 4.48
C HIS A 145 9.26 16.29 3.91
N PRO A 146 9.76 15.92 2.72
CA PRO A 146 10.95 16.56 2.14
C PRO A 146 10.84 18.08 1.95
N THR A 147 9.63 18.59 1.72
CA THR A 147 9.40 20.02 1.41
C THR A 147 8.45 20.72 2.39
N HIS A 148 7.59 19.97 3.12
CA HIS A 148 6.56 20.54 4.01
C HIS A 148 6.92 20.47 5.50
N GLY A 149 8.12 19.96 5.84
CA GLY A 149 8.51 19.75 7.23
C GLY A 149 7.75 18.61 7.89
N TYR A 150 7.50 18.72 9.19
CA TYR A 150 6.79 17.68 9.95
C TYR A 150 5.28 17.81 9.72
N VAL A 151 4.69 16.77 9.17
CA VAL A 151 3.26 16.69 8.86
C VAL A 151 2.61 15.54 9.61
N ASP A 152 1.29 15.58 9.74
CA ASP A 152 0.53 14.53 10.39
C ASP A 152 0.45 13.26 9.53
N ALA A 153 0.19 12.14 10.18
CA ALA A 153 -0.22 10.90 9.53
C ALA A 153 -1.54 10.42 10.13
N PHE A 154 -2.33 9.70 9.32
CA PHE A 154 -3.60 9.14 9.75
C PHE A 154 -3.51 7.63 9.90
N VAL A 155 -4.19 7.10 10.91
CA VAL A 155 -4.55 5.69 10.98
C VAL A 155 -5.96 5.56 10.43
N MET A 156 -6.12 4.71 9.42
CA MET A 156 -7.42 4.50 8.77
C MET A 156 -7.84 3.03 8.92
N TYR A 157 -9.16 2.80 9.03
CA TYR A 157 -9.69 1.50 9.44
C TYR A 157 -11.03 1.20 8.78
N GLN A 158 -11.25 -0.06 8.41
CA GLN A 158 -12.51 -0.54 7.88
C GLN A 158 -12.82 -1.92 8.46
N LEU A 159 -14.05 -2.11 8.99
CA LEU A 159 -14.60 -3.44 9.23
C LEU A 159 -14.94 -4.12 7.89
N LEU A 160 -14.62 -5.40 7.77
CA LEU A 160 -14.80 -6.17 6.53
C LEU A 160 -16.07 -7.03 6.54
#